data_cba4cab2703bf902db61835165cc0170
#
_entry.id   cba4cab2703bf902db61835165cc0170
#
_cell.length_a   1.000
_cell.length_b   1.000
_cell.length_c   1.000
_cell.angle_alpha   90.00
_cell.angle_beta   90.00
_cell.angle_gamma   90.00
#
_symmetry.space_group_name_H-M   'P 1'
#
loop_
_entity.id
_entity.type
_entity.pdbx_description
1 polymer ?
#
loop_
_entity_poly.entity_id
_entity_poly.type
_entity_poly.pdbx_seq_one_letter_code
_entity_poly.pdbx_strand_id
1 'polypeptide(L)'
;RLIGLVSERDLLTALNVEHGLVRDALARRVADVMTSPVVCADPVTDIRRIARVMLDYGVDGVPIVDHSQALQGFVSRSDILRAVIVDPPLNLWR
;
A
#
# COMPACT_ATOMS: atom_id res chain seq x y z
N ARG A 1 4.03 -5.34 -15.73
CA ARG A 1 3.06 -4.29 -15.40
C ARG A 1 2.34 -4.60 -14.09
N LEU A 2 2.29 -3.62 -13.22
CA LEU A 2 1.56 -3.73 -11.97
C LEU A 2 0.05 -3.75 -12.25
N ILE A 3 -0.65 -4.77 -11.75
CA ILE A 3 -2.10 -4.90 -12.01
C ILE A 3 -2.94 -4.89 -10.75
N GLY A 4 -2.33 -5.09 -9.58
CA GLY A 4 -3.08 -5.10 -8.34
C GLY A 4 -2.17 -5.13 -7.13
N LEU A 5 -2.76 -5.07 -5.96
CA LEU A 5 -2.08 -5.07 -4.68
C LEU A 5 -2.89 -5.91 -3.69
N VAL A 6 -2.19 -6.74 -2.92
CA VAL A 6 -2.81 -7.52 -1.84
C VAL A 6 -2.21 -7.08 -0.52
N SER A 7 -3.06 -6.67 0.40
CA SER A 7 -2.65 -6.29 1.75
C SER A 7 -3.03 -7.38 2.75
N GLU A 8 -2.46 -7.27 3.95
CA GLU A 8 -2.85 -8.12 5.06
C GLU A 8 -4.36 -8.08 5.31
N ARG A 9 -4.94 -6.87 5.24
CA ARG A 9 -6.38 -6.69 5.42
C ARG A 9 -7.18 -7.45 4.37
N ASP A 10 -6.73 -7.42 3.11
CA ASP A 10 -7.40 -8.15 2.03
C ASP A 10 -7.41 -9.64 2.30
N LEU A 11 -6.29 -10.18 2.79
CA LEU A 11 -6.18 -11.59 3.12
C LEU A 11 -7.08 -11.97 4.29
N LEU A 12 -7.08 -11.16 5.35
CA LEU A 12 -7.90 -11.41 6.53
C LEU A 12 -9.39 -11.32 6.22
N THR A 13 -9.77 -10.38 5.36
CA THR A 13 -11.16 -10.24 4.93
C THR A 13 -11.60 -11.41 4.05
N ALA A 14 -10.69 -11.90 3.20
CA ALA A 14 -11.00 -13.02 2.32
C ALA A 14 -11.12 -14.34 3.07
N LEU A 15 -10.41 -14.49 4.20
CA LEU A 15 -10.49 -15.66 5.06
C LEU A 15 -11.63 -15.47 6.05
N ASN A 16 -12.55 -16.41 6.10
CA ASN A 16 -13.62 -16.37 7.07
C ASN A 16 -13.08 -16.80 8.43
N VAL A 17 -12.67 -15.83 9.26
CA VAL A 17 -12.12 -16.08 10.59
C VAL A 17 -13.22 -15.90 11.62
N GLU A 18 -13.51 -16.98 12.37
CA GLU A 18 -14.57 -16.99 13.37
C GLU A 18 -14.02 -17.63 14.64
N HIS A 19 -14.16 -16.92 15.77
CA HIS A 19 -13.66 -17.39 17.06
C HIS A 19 -12.16 -17.76 17.03
N GLY A 20 -11.38 -17.01 16.25
CA GLY A 20 -9.95 -17.28 16.11
C GLY A 20 -9.61 -18.43 15.19
N LEU A 21 -10.61 -19.05 14.56
CA LEU A 21 -10.40 -20.18 13.63
C LEU A 21 -10.72 -19.76 12.21
N VAL A 22 -9.89 -20.21 11.27
CA VAL A 22 -10.15 -19.98 9.85
C VAL A 22 -11.21 -20.98 9.40
N ARG A 23 -12.37 -20.46 9.00
CA ARG A 23 -13.51 -21.27 8.57
C ARG A 23 -13.54 -21.52 7.09
N ASP A 24 -13.09 -20.55 6.30
CA ASP A 24 -13.14 -20.65 4.85
C ASP A 24 -11.88 -21.34 4.35
N ALA A 25 -12.00 -22.58 3.97
CA ALA A 25 -10.91 -23.36 3.43
C ALA A 25 -10.87 -23.35 1.89
N LEU A 26 -11.75 -22.57 1.25
CA LEU A 26 -11.78 -22.52 -0.20
C LEU A 26 -10.56 -21.81 -0.74
N ALA A 27 -9.90 -22.43 -1.73
CA ALA A 27 -8.78 -21.80 -2.40
C ALA A 27 -9.26 -20.60 -3.20
N ARG A 28 -8.57 -19.47 -3.02
CA ARG A 28 -8.84 -18.25 -3.76
C ARG A 28 -7.58 -17.81 -4.49
N ARG A 29 -7.77 -17.23 -5.65
CA ARG A 29 -6.65 -16.67 -6.40
C ARG A 29 -6.37 -15.26 -5.89
N VAL A 30 -5.13 -14.80 -6.05
CA VAL A 30 -4.76 -13.42 -5.71
C VAL A 30 -5.67 -12.43 -6.44
N ALA A 31 -5.99 -12.72 -7.69
CA ALA A 31 -6.86 -11.86 -8.49
C ALA A 31 -8.25 -11.66 -7.87
N ASP A 32 -8.72 -12.62 -7.07
CA ASP A 32 -10.05 -12.55 -6.47
C ASP A 32 -10.08 -11.63 -5.25
N VAL A 33 -8.93 -11.39 -4.62
CA VAL A 33 -8.85 -10.62 -3.38
C VAL A 33 -8.05 -9.32 -3.51
N MET A 34 -7.29 -9.16 -4.57
CA MET A 34 -6.47 -7.97 -4.77
C MET A 34 -7.29 -6.70 -4.98
N THR A 35 -6.70 -5.58 -4.60
CA THR A 35 -7.23 -4.26 -4.93
C THR A 35 -6.75 -3.87 -6.32
N SER A 36 -7.67 -3.49 -7.20
CA SER A 36 -7.37 -3.09 -8.57
C SER A 36 -8.46 -2.13 -9.06
N PRO A 37 -8.14 -1.04 -9.76
CA PRO A 37 -6.78 -0.57 -10.07
C PRO A 37 -6.04 -0.09 -8.83
N VAL A 38 -4.71 -0.03 -8.92
CA VAL A 38 -3.86 0.34 -7.79
C VAL A 38 -3.51 1.82 -7.86
N VAL A 39 -3.61 2.51 -6.72
CA VAL A 39 -3.07 3.86 -6.60
C VAL A 39 -1.56 3.72 -6.48
N CYS A 40 -0.82 4.33 -7.40
CA CYS A 40 0.64 4.24 -7.43
C CYS A 40 1.24 5.60 -7.71
N ALA A 41 2.56 5.71 -7.53
CA ALA A 41 3.31 6.92 -7.78
C ALA A 41 4.56 6.57 -8.59
N ASP A 42 5.34 7.57 -8.96
CA ASP A 42 6.60 7.37 -9.65
C ASP A 42 7.78 7.77 -8.74
N PRO A 43 9.03 7.45 -9.15
CA PRO A 43 10.18 7.72 -8.28
C PRO A 43 10.45 9.19 -7.98
N VAL A 44 9.90 10.11 -8.76
CA VAL A 44 10.12 11.55 -8.55
C VAL A 44 8.97 12.21 -7.79
N THR A 45 7.96 11.45 -7.40
CA THR A 45 6.84 11.99 -6.62
C THR A 45 7.34 12.46 -5.25
N ASP A 46 6.93 13.66 -4.84
CA ASP A 46 7.27 14.20 -3.52
C ASP A 46 6.66 13.31 -2.43
N ILE A 47 7.45 13.02 -1.41
CA ILE A 47 7.02 12.14 -0.31
C ILE A 47 5.79 12.67 0.43
N ARG A 48 5.62 13.99 0.47
CA ARG A 48 4.44 14.60 1.10
C ARG A 48 3.17 14.28 0.32
N ARG A 49 3.28 14.19 -1.01
CA ARG A 49 2.17 13.79 -1.85
C ARG A 49 1.80 12.33 -1.62
N ILE A 50 2.79 11.47 -1.43
CA ILE A 50 2.54 10.06 -1.12
C ILE A 50 1.81 9.93 0.21
N ALA A 51 2.24 10.69 1.22
CA ALA A 51 1.56 10.71 2.52
C ALA A 51 0.10 11.15 2.38
N ARG A 52 -0.15 12.16 1.55
CA ARG A 52 -1.52 12.63 1.30
C ARG A 52 -2.36 11.56 0.62
N VAL A 53 -1.79 10.87 -0.35
CA VAL A 53 -2.47 9.78 -1.04
C VAL A 53 -2.85 8.67 -0.06
N MET A 54 -1.96 8.33 0.87
CA MET A 54 -2.24 7.33 1.88
C MET A 54 -3.44 7.71 2.74
N LEU A 55 -3.51 8.99 3.13
CA LEU A 55 -4.63 9.50 3.92
C LEU A 55 -5.93 9.52 3.11
N ASP A 56 -5.88 10.04 1.91
CA ASP A 56 -7.08 10.23 1.09
C ASP A 56 -7.71 8.90 0.66
N TYR A 57 -6.88 7.89 0.40
CA TYR A 57 -7.34 6.59 -0.07
C TYR A 57 -7.35 5.52 1.02
N GLY A 58 -6.89 5.86 2.23
CA GLY A 58 -6.89 4.92 3.34
C GLY A 58 -5.98 3.72 3.13
N VAL A 59 -4.85 3.91 2.43
CA VAL A 59 -3.90 2.83 2.15
C VAL A 59 -2.66 2.97 3.03
N ASP A 60 -2.01 1.85 3.33
CA ASP A 60 -0.83 1.80 4.19
C ASP A 60 0.47 1.83 3.42
N GLY A 61 0.41 1.81 2.11
CA GLY A 61 1.57 1.85 1.26
C GLY A 61 1.20 2.13 -0.18
N VAL A 62 2.18 2.60 -0.94
CA VAL A 62 1.99 3.02 -2.33
C VAL A 62 3.09 2.39 -3.18
N PRO A 63 2.73 1.59 -4.20
CA PRO A 63 3.71 1.07 -5.15
C PRO A 63 4.29 2.20 -5.99
N ILE A 64 5.56 2.08 -6.29
CA ILE A 64 6.28 3.04 -7.12
C ILE A 64 6.57 2.36 -8.46
N VAL A 65 6.10 2.97 -9.53
CA VAL A 65 6.25 2.42 -10.88
C VAL A 65 6.96 3.41 -11.78
N ASP A 66 7.59 2.91 -12.83
CA ASP A 66 8.20 3.78 -13.84
C ASP A 66 7.19 4.11 -14.95
N HIS A 67 7.67 4.81 -15.99
CA HIS A 67 6.82 5.23 -17.10
C HIS A 67 6.24 4.07 -17.90
N SER A 68 6.85 2.87 -17.81
CA SER A 68 6.34 1.66 -18.47
C SER A 68 5.44 0.84 -17.55
N GLN A 69 5.10 1.36 -16.38
CA GLN A 69 4.26 0.71 -15.37
C GLN A 69 4.94 -0.50 -14.72
N ALA A 70 6.28 -0.57 -14.80
CA ALA A 70 7.03 -1.62 -14.11
C ALA A 70 7.29 -1.20 -12.67
N LEU A 71 7.13 -2.15 -11.75
CA LEU A 71 7.32 -1.90 -10.32
C LEU A 71 8.79 -1.60 -10.03
N GLN A 72 9.05 -0.45 -9.42
CA GLN A 72 10.38 -0.01 -9.02
C GLN A 72 10.61 -0.13 -7.52
N GLY A 73 9.56 -0.03 -6.74
CA GLY A 73 9.66 -0.08 -5.29
C GLY A 73 8.31 0.08 -4.63
N PHE A 74 8.35 0.25 -3.33
CA PHE A 74 7.15 0.37 -2.51
C PHE A 74 7.43 1.28 -1.34
N VAL A 75 6.55 2.25 -1.09
CA VAL A 75 6.67 3.16 0.05
C VAL A 75 5.59 2.82 1.05
N SER A 76 6.01 2.43 2.25
CA SER A 76 5.11 2.11 3.35
C SER A 76 4.98 3.28 4.31
N ARG A 77 4.02 3.17 5.24
CA ARG A 77 3.88 4.13 6.33
C ARG A 77 5.19 4.28 7.12
N SER A 78 5.88 3.17 7.39
CA SER A 78 7.16 3.20 8.11
C SER A 78 8.22 3.99 7.37
N ASP A 79 8.24 3.90 6.04
CA ASP A 79 9.19 4.64 5.22
C ASP A 79 8.95 6.15 5.36
N ILE A 80 7.68 6.57 5.37
CA ILE A 80 7.32 7.97 5.56
C ILE A 80 7.78 8.46 6.92
N LEU A 81 7.53 7.69 7.98
CA LEU A 81 7.93 8.05 9.34
C LEU A 81 9.43 8.19 9.46
N ARG A 82 10.20 7.28 8.85
CA ARG A 82 11.66 7.38 8.87
C ARG A 82 12.14 8.66 8.17
N ALA A 83 11.53 9.01 7.06
CA ALA A 83 11.89 10.24 6.33
C ALA A 83 11.65 11.47 7.18
N VAL A 84 10.55 11.50 7.95
CA VAL A 84 10.23 12.62 8.85
C VAL A 84 11.27 12.74 9.96
N ILE A 85 11.71 11.63 10.52
CA ILE A 85 12.67 11.63 11.63
C ILE A 85 14.06 12.05 11.15
N VAL A 86 14.48 11.55 9.98
CA VAL A 86 15.83 11.76 9.46
C VAL A 86 15.98 13.09 8.74
N ASP A 87 14.89 13.63 8.21
CA ASP A 87 14.90 14.85 7.40
C ASP A 87 14.13 15.96 8.12
N PRO A 88 14.85 16.77 8.96
CA PRO A 88 14.22 17.86 9.73
C PRO A 88 13.43 18.87 8.92
N PRO A 89 13.74 19.15 7.62
CA PRO A 89 12.90 20.06 6.84
C PRO A 89 11.46 19.63 6.67
N LEU A 90 11.13 18.36 6.92
CA LEU A 90 9.74 17.93 6.92
C LEU A 90 9.05 18.39 8.18
N ASN A 91 8.65 19.63 8.17
CA ASN A 91 8.09 20.31 9.33
C ASN A 91 6.60 20.02 9.44
N LEU A 92 6.26 18.82 9.87
CA LEU A 92 4.88 18.38 9.98
C LEU A 92 4.14 19.02 11.17
N TRP A 93 4.86 19.73 12.03
CA TRP A 93 4.30 20.34 13.22
C TRP A 93 3.80 21.76 13.01
N ARG A 94 3.94 22.29 11.81
CA ARG A 94 3.55 23.67 11.49
C ARG A 94 2.45 23.73 10.46
#